data_0af3298107f19944bb8ac1764682e968
#
_entry.id   0af3298107f19944bb8ac1764682e968
#
_cell.length_a   1.000
_cell.length_b   1.000
_cell.length_c   1.000
_cell.angle_alpha   90.00
_cell.angle_beta   90.00
_cell.angle_gamma   90.00
#
_symmetry.space_group_name_H-M   'P 1'
#
loop_
_entity.id
_entity.type
_entity.pdbx_description
1 polymer ?
#
loop_
_entity_poly.entity_id
_entity_poly.type
_entity_poly.pdbx_seq_one_letter_code
_entity_poly.pdbx_strand_id
1 'polypeptide(L)'
;MRNLIISLSLLLLSPLLLGENGACCMAQTTSKRVVVLDAGHGNPRPGKVQNKVREADYVLDVTKLVREQLNARAENLDVYLTRSCDSSYHATQSVDNRMRAEFANKRGADLYVGIHANAHQKPTVNGCEVWVLTLNEKLMTQNDNVAERYADEGDFIDAKDLDRSSMGFMMALARQLDNEPYSRFFAEECCKNMSSYGLKNLGVKAGPVFTVLYYFEAPGVIIELGYLTNEHDYNYLTSKNAKKEMATAIADAIITYFKTLDGEATEEVVTEVSAEVQGKAKAEVQGEAANELSEGYTIQLISSSYSVDVNDYQFKAYKGKVKELIGTGKYKYKYCYGSYTTSADAKKDLAEVRKIFKDAYIVRFKGLEIVK
;
A
#
# COMPACT_ATOMS: atom_id res chain seq x y z
N MET A 1 1.19 11.21 76.99
CA MET A 1 2.60 11.44 77.39
C MET A 1 3.43 11.34 76.15
N ARG A 2 3.82 12.47 75.62
CA ARG A 2 5.22 12.92 75.37
C ARG A 2 5.91 12.07 74.28
N ASN A 3 6.55 12.60 73.23
CA ASN A 3 7.08 13.96 72.96
C ASN A 3 7.18 14.18 71.46
N LEU A 4 6.88 15.41 71.09
CA LEU A 4 7.24 16.15 69.91
C LEU A 4 8.77 16.35 69.86
N ILE A 5 9.42 16.08 68.73
CA ILE A 5 10.70 16.74 68.40
C ILE A 5 10.65 17.22 66.95
N ILE A 6 10.61 18.53 66.81
CA ILE A 6 10.87 19.33 65.62
C ILE A 6 12.38 19.42 65.49
N SER A 7 12.93 19.16 64.35
CA SER A 7 14.27 19.59 64.01
C SER A 7 14.29 20.29 62.64
N LEU A 8 14.58 21.53 62.71
CA LEU A 8 14.77 22.55 61.67
C LEU A 8 16.26 22.54 61.27
N SER A 9 16.54 22.99 60.09
CA SER A 9 17.83 23.42 59.50
C SER A 9 18.41 22.42 58.50
N LEU A 10 18.90 22.78 57.31
CA LEU A 10 19.65 23.95 56.90
C LEU A 10 19.64 24.08 55.40
N LEU A 11 19.32 25.25 54.87
CA LEU A 11 19.63 25.64 53.48
C LEU A 11 21.16 25.66 53.33
N LEU A 12 21.65 24.92 52.35
CA LEU A 12 22.96 25.18 51.76
C LEU A 12 22.79 25.42 50.27
N LEU A 13 22.92 26.69 49.90
CA LEU A 13 23.22 27.12 48.53
C LEU A 13 24.56 26.49 48.13
N SER A 14 24.58 25.83 46.98
CA SER A 14 25.82 25.51 46.26
C SER A 14 25.65 25.86 44.79
N PRO A 15 26.74 26.25 44.11
CA PRO A 15 26.69 27.17 43.00
C PRO A 15 26.36 26.49 41.65
N LEU A 16 25.80 27.33 40.81
CA LEU A 16 25.67 27.14 39.37
C LEU A 16 26.99 26.66 38.76
N LEU A 17 27.01 25.41 38.29
CA LEU A 17 27.96 24.98 37.26
C LEU A 17 27.16 24.82 35.96
N LEU A 18 27.35 25.82 35.10
CA LEU A 18 27.07 25.73 33.67
C LEU A 18 27.97 24.63 33.09
N GLY A 19 27.42 23.50 32.80
CA GLY A 19 28.07 22.36 32.14
C GLY A 19 27.22 21.93 30.96
N GLU A 20 27.65 22.37 29.79
CA GLU A 20 27.59 21.78 28.44
C GLU A 20 26.49 20.77 28.10
N ASN A 21 25.72 21.12 27.10
CA ASN A 21 24.99 20.33 26.13
C ASN A 21 25.15 18.80 26.20
N GLY A 22 24.48 18.18 27.14
CA GLY A 22 24.10 16.77 27.03
C GLY A 22 22.82 16.66 26.22
N ALA A 23 22.95 16.58 24.90
CA ALA A 23 21.87 16.06 24.08
C ALA A 23 21.60 14.64 24.57
N CYS A 24 20.57 14.50 25.40
CA CYS A 24 20.00 13.20 25.73
C CYS A 24 19.45 12.64 24.43
N CYS A 25 20.29 11.88 23.72
CA CYS A 25 19.89 11.10 22.59
C CYS A 25 18.93 10.04 23.15
N MET A 26 17.64 10.39 23.24
CA MET A 26 16.59 9.41 23.41
C MET A 26 16.70 8.51 22.20
N ALA A 27 17.31 7.34 22.35
CA ALA A 27 17.20 6.27 21.39
C ALA A 27 15.71 6.03 21.21
N GLN A 28 15.13 6.54 20.13
CA GLN A 28 13.81 6.12 19.69
C GLN A 28 13.93 4.62 19.43
N THR A 29 13.38 3.82 20.32
CA THR A 29 13.15 2.40 20.04
C THR A 29 12.11 2.36 18.93
N THR A 30 12.58 2.40 17.68
CA THR A 30 11.72 2.15 16.53
C THR A 30 11.22 0.73 16.69
N SER A 31 9.91 0.57 16.79
CA SER A 31 9.30 -0.76 16.76
C SER A 31 9.73 -1.44 15.45
N LYS A 32 10.13 -2.71 15.54
CA LYS A 32 10.50 -3.47 14.35
C LYS A 32 9.35 -3.50 13.36
N ARG A 33 9.68 -3.34 12.09
CA ARG A 33 8.74 -3.53 10.99
C ARG A 33 8.53 -5.01 10.75
N VAL A 34 7.32 -5.40 10.37
CA VAL A 34 6.95 -6.79 10.11
C VAL A 34 6.70 -7.01 8.63
N VAL A 35 7.44 -7.94 8.04
CA VAL A 35 7.26 -8.36 6.64
C VAL A 35 6.78 -9.80 6.61
N VAL A 36 5.72 -10.05 5.85
CA VAL A 36 5.30 -11.41 5.52
C VAL A 36 5.62 -11.72 4.08
N LEU A 37 6.47 -12.71 3.87
CA LEU A 37 6.80 -13.27 2.56
C LEU A 37 5.94 -14.50 2.32
N ASP A 38 5.23 -14.51 1.21
CA ASP A 38 4.36 -15.61 0.82
C ASP A 38 4.91 -16.30 -0.44
N ALA A 39 5.37 -17.52 -0.29
CA ALA A 39 5.67 -18.37 -1.43
C ALA A 39 4.36 -18.89 -2.02
N GLY A 40 4.01 -18.46 -3.22
CA GLY A 40 2.77 -18.88 -3.89
C GLY A 40 2.63 -20.39 -3.99
N HIS A 41 1.40 -20.87 -4.12
CA HIS A 41 1.06 -22.30 -4.25
C HIS A 41 1.50 -23.16 -3.05
N GLY A 42 1.81 -24.43 -3.28
CA GLY A 42 2.15 -25.45 -2.29
C GLY A 42 1.24 -26.68 -2.42
N ASN A 43 1.69 -27.83 -1.95
CA ASN A 43 0.94 -29.09 -2.07
C ASN A 43 -0.50 -28.96 -1.52
N PRO A 44 -1.55 -29.33 -2.28
CA PRO A 44 -1.54 -30.11 -3.54
C PRO A 44 -1.42 -29.27 -4.82
N ARG A 45 -1.26 -27.95 -4.76
CA ARG A 45 -1.24 -27.05 -5.92
C ARG A 45 0.19 -26.65 -6.28
N PRO A 46 0.76 -27.27 -7.33
CA PRO A 46 2.15 -27.02 -7.73
C PRO A 46 2.37 -25.66 -8.43
N GLY A 47 1.29 -24.93 -8.77
CA GLY A 47 1.37 -23.83 -9.71
C GLY A 47 1.76 -24.31 -11.11
N LYS A 48 2.35 -23.44 -11.91
CA LYS A 48 2.86 -23.84 -13.24
C LYS A 48 3.93 -24.91 -13.13
N VAL A 49 3.80 -25.95 -13.96
CA VAL A 49 4.83 -26.96 -14.13
C VAL A 49 5.38 -26.88 -15.57
N GLN A 50 6.65 -26.59 -15.70
CA GLN A 50 7.34 -26.49 -16.99
C GLN A 50 8.67 -27.25 -16.93
N ASN A 51 8.87 -28.24 -17.84
CA ASN A 51 10.10 -29.02 -17.91
C ASN A 51 10.58 -29.55 -16.53
N LYS A 52 9.68 -30.08 -15.72
CA LYS A 52 9.89 -30.57 -14.35
C LYS A 52 10.15 -29.48 -13.27
N VAL A 53 10.20 -28.21 -13.63
CA VAL A 53 10.22 -27.11 -12.67
C VAL A 53 8.79 -26.86 -12.22
N ARG A 54 8.52 -27.02 -10.92
CA ARG A 54 7.24 -26.65 -10.30
C ARG A 54 7.38 -25.23 -9.75
N GLU A 55 6.44 -24.38 -10.07
CA GLU A 55 6.42 -23.01 -9.56
C GLU A 55 6.50 -22.98 -8.02
N ALA A 56 5.66 -23.78 -7.34
CA ALA A 56 5.64 -23.86 -5.87
C ALA A 56 7.02 -24.10 -5.24
N ASP A 57 7.84 -24.95 -5.85
CA ASP A 57 9.19 -25.24 -5.36
C ASP A 57 10.15 -24.09 -5.66
N TYR A 58 10.05 -23.54 -6.88
CA TYR A 58 10.91 -22.45 -7.33
C TYR A 58 10.72 -21.20 -6.44
N VAL A 59 9.47 -20.78 -6.25
CA VAL A 59 9.16 -19.57 -5.47
C VAL A 59 9.43 -19.77 -3.97
N LEU A 60 9.28 -21.00 -3.46
CA LEU A 60 9.66 -21.30 -2.07
C LEU A 60 11.16 -21.11 -1.83
N ASP A 61 11.99 -21.56 -2.78
CA ASP A 61 13.44 -21.37 -2.68
C ASP A 61 13.82 -19.89 -2.73
N VAL A 62 13.23 -19.12 -3.66
CA VAL A 62 13.45 -17.66 -3.74
C VAL A 62 12.99 -16.98 -2.44
N THR A 63 11.82 -17.31 -1.94
CA THR A 63 11.27 -16.72 -0.69
C THR A 63 12.16 -16.97 0.52
N LYS A 64 12.74 -18.18 0.63
CA LYS A 64 13.72 -18.50 1.69
C LYS A 64 14.98 -17.66 1.57
N LEU A 65 15.49 -17.48 0.35
CA LEU A 65 16.67 -16.64 0.10
C LEU A 65 16.39 -15.16 0.39
N VAL A 66 15.19 -14.66 0.07
CA VAL A 66 14.79 -13.28 0.45
C VAL A 66 14.85 -13.12 1.98
N ARG A 67 14.23 -14.04 2.73
CA ARG A 67 14.27 -14.00 4.20
C ARG A 67 15.70 -14.05 4.73
N GLU A 68 16.54 -14.94 4.19
CA GLU A 68 17.93 -15.06 4.59
C GLU A 68 18.69 -13.75 4.40
N GLN A 69 18.52 -13.10 3.26
CA GLN A 69 19.16 -11.81 2.97
C GLN A 69 18.63 -10.67 3.86
N LEU A 70 17.31 -10.62 4.12
CA LEU A 70 16.74 -9.62 5.01
C LEU A 70 17.26 -9.79 6.44
N ASN A 71 17.27 -11.02 6.96
CA ASN A 71 17.79 -11.31 8.30
C ASN A 71 19.28 -10.96 8.45
N ALA A 72 20.04 -11.03 7.38
CA ALA A 72 21.48 -10.69 7.39
C ALA A 72 21.75 -9.19 7.24
N ARG A 73 20.79 -8.39 6.74
CA ARG A 73 21.03 -7.02 6.27
C ARG A 73 20.14 -5.95 6.93
N ALA A 74 19.09 -6.37 7.65
CA ALA A 74 18.10 -5.45 8.23
C ALA A 74 17.70 -5.93 9.64
N GLU A 75 18.36 -5.40 10.66
CA GLU A 75 18.14 -5.79 12.07
C GLU A 75 16.77 -5.33 12.61
N ASN A 76 16.18 -4.31 12.01
CA ASN A 76 14.89 -3.74 12.41
C ASN A 76 13.67 -4.38 11.69
N LEU A 77 13.88 -5.51 11.00
CA LEU A 77 12.79 -6.26 10.34
C LEU A 77 12.55 -7.61 11.03
N ASP A 78 11.28 -7.91 11.31
CA ASP A 78 10.82 -9.25 11.63
C ASP A 78 10.19 -9.88 10.36
N VAL A 79 10.81 -10.96 9.86
CA VAL A 79 10.44 -11.58 8.57
C VAL A 79 9.80 -12.94 8.79
N TYR A 80 8.53 -13.07 8.43
CA TYR A 80 7.77 -14.31 8.52
C TYR A 80 7.50 -14.91 7.14
N LEU A 81 7.44 -16.23 7.06
CA LEU A 81 7.01 -16.96 5.87
C LEU A 81 5.64 -17.56 6.10
N THR A 82 4.75 -17.49 5.11
CA THR A 82 3.45 -18.19 5.16
C THR A 82 3.63 -19.70 5.14
N ARG A 83 4.64 -20.20 4.42
CA ARG A 83 5.06 -21.59 4.41
C ARG A 83 6.58 -21.74 4.31
N SER A 84 7.11 -22.80 4.92
CA SER A 84 8.54 -23.12 4.89
C SER A 84 8.85 -24.45 4.21
N CYS A 85 7.83 -25.15 3.75
CA CYS A 85 7.90 -26.42 3.02
C CYS A 85 6.84 -26.48 1.93
N ASP A 86 6.76 -27.56 1.17
CA ASP A 86 5.74 -27.78 0.14
C ASP A 86 4.39 -28.13 0.80
N SER A 87 3.69 -27.12 1.28
CA SER A 87 2.41 -27.23 1.99
C SER A 87 1.51 -26.03 1.72
N SER A 88 0.21 -26.18 2.02
CA SER A 88 -0.77 -25.11 2.07
C SER A 88 -1.60 -25.20 3.34
N TYR A 89 -2.30 -24.13 3.71
CA TYR A 89 -3.17 -24.11 4.89
C TYR A 89 -4.48 -24.89 4.67
N HIS A 90 -4.95 -24.92 3.42
CA HIS A 90 -6.22 -25.56 3.08
C HIS A 90 -6.22 -26.15 1.67
N ALA A 91 -7.00 -27.21 1.44
CA ALA A 91 -7.14 -27.82 0.14
C ALA A 91 -7.84 -26.91 -0.89
N THR A 92 -8.84 -26.13 -0.47
CA THR A 92 -9.53 -25.15 -1.32
C THR A 92 -8.70 -23.87 -1.41
N GLN A 93 -8.38 -23.44 -2.62
CA GLN A 93 -7.46 -22.35 -2.88
C GLN A 93 -7.91 -21.00 -2.29
N SER A 94 -9.14 -20.61 -2.50
CA SER A 94 -9.67 -19.34 -1.96
C SER A 94 -9.62 -19.29 -0.43
N VAL A 95 -9.84 -20.45 0.23
CA VAL A 95 -9.70 -20.56 1.68
C VAL A 95 -8.23 -20.47 2.09
N ASP A 96 -7.34 -21.15 1.38
CA ASP A 96 -5.89 -21.10 1.61
C ASP A 96 -5.36 -19.67 1.53
N ASN A 97 -5.72 -18.95 0.46
CA ASN A 97 -5.28 -17.57 0.24
C ASN A 97 -5.83 -16.60 1.29
N ARG A 98 -7.08 -16.79 1.72
CA ARG A 98 -7.62 -16.05 2.84
C ARG A 98 -6.84 -16.33 4.13
N MET A 99 -6.50 -17.59 4.41
CA MET A 99 -5.71 -17.97 5.59
C MET A 99 -4.28 -17.39 5.54
N ARG A 100 -3.69 -17.20 4.34
CA ARG A 100 -2.39 -16.51 4.17
C ARG A 100 -2.51 -15.03 4.55
N ALA A 101 -3.57 -14.34 4.11
CA ALA A 101 -3.84 -12.97 4.52
C ALA A 101 -4.07 -12.86 6.04
N GLU A 102 -4.87 -13.77 6.62
CA GLU A 102 -5.11 -13.82 8.06
C GLU A 102 -3.83 -14.09 8.86
N PHE A 103 -2.92 -14.92 8.35
CA PHE A 103 -1.61 -15.15 8.95
C PHE A 103 -0.80 -13.86 9.04
N ALA A 104 -0.82 -13.04 7.97
CA ALA A 104 -0.14 -11.76 7.93
C ALA A 104 -0.80 -10.73 8.85
N ASN A 105 -2.12 -10.60 8.79
CA ASN A 105 -2.90 -9.68 9.65
C ASN A 105 -2.68 -9.96 11.15
N LYS A 106 -2.71 -11.24 11.56
CA LYS A 106 -2.46 -11.64 12.95
C LYS A 106 -1.06 -11.30 13.46
N ARG A 107 -0.11 -11.06 12.57
CA ARG A 107 1.26 -10.63 12.90
C ARG A 107 1.44 -9.13 12.85
N GLY A 108 0.41 -8.38 12.49
CA GLY A 108 0.49 -6.95 12.29
C GLY A 108 1.50 -6.60 11.19
N ALA A 109 1.48 -7.35 10.08
CA ALA A 109 2.42 -7.15 8.99
C ALA A 109 2.27 -5.74 8.40
N ASP A 110 3.40 -5.03 8.27
CA ASP A 110 3.49 -3.72 7.61
C ASP A 110 3.58 -3.86 6.08
N LEU A 111 4.01 -5.03 5.59
CA LEU A 111 4.11 -5.33 4.16
C LEU A 111 3.89 -6.82 3.90
N TYR A 112 3.06 -7.13 2.89
CA TYR A 112 2.88 -8.48 2.36
C TYR A 112 3.49 -8.60 0.97
N VAL A 113 4.28 -9.62 0.75
CA VAL A 113 4.96 -9.90 -0.52
C VAL A 113 4.68 -11.32 -0.95
N GLY A 114 3.73 -11.48 -1.86
CA GLY A 114 3.47 -12.74 -2.57
C GLY A 114 4.49 -12.92 -3.71
N ILE A 115 5.10 -14.08 -3.80
CA ILE A 115 6.14 -14.40 -4.79
C ILE A 115 5.65 -15.56 -5.64
N HIS A 116 5.53 -15.30 -6.95
CA HIS A 116 5.05 -16.19 -8.00
C HIS A 116 6.00 -16.21 -9.21
N ALA A 117 5.79 -17.14 -10.10
CA ALA A 117 6.46 -17.22 -11.40
C ALA A 117 5.40 -17.49 -12.48
N ASN A 118 5.22 -16.52 -13.34
CA ASN A 118 4.10 -16.40 -14.26
C ASN A 118 4.08 -17.49 -15.35
N ALA A 119 2.93 -17.66 -15.94
CA ALA A 119 2.72 -18.51 -17.13
C ALA A 119 1.78 -17.83 -18.13
N HIS A 120 1.95 -18.09 -19.41
CA HIS A 120 1.05 -17.58 -20.46
C HIS A 120 0.92 -18.59 -21.59
N GLN A 121 -0.29 -18.68 -22.19
CA GLN A 121 -0.53 -19.57 -23.33
C GLN A 121 0.31 -19.18 -24.57
N LYS A 122 0.60 -17.89 -24.76
CA LYS A 122 1.49 -17.42 -25.82
C LYS A 122 2.92 -17.40 -25.31
N PRO A 123 3.82 -18.26 -25.84
CA PRO A 123 5.19 -18.37 -25.36
C PRO A 123 6.06 -17.14 -25.67
N THR A 124 5.55 -16.17 -26.42
CA THR A 124 6.24 -14.90 -26.71
C THR A 124 6.11 -13.87 -25.61
N VAL A 125 5.22 -14.05 -24.64
CA VAL A 125 5.06 -13.16 -23.49
C VAL A 125 6.17 -13.43 -22.49
N ASN A 126 6.92 -12.38 -22.10
CA ASN A 126 8.08 -12.49 -21.21
C ASN A 126 8.25 -11.23 -20.36
N GLY A 127 8.97 -11.36 -19.27
CA GLY A 127 9.36 -10.28 -18.36
C GLY A 127 8.80 -10.43 -16.95
N CYS A 128 9.25 -9.57 -16.04
CA CYS A 128 8.76 -9.50 -14.67
C CYS A 128 7.73 -8.38 -14.51
N GLU A 129 6.79 -8.59 -13.61
CA GLU A 129 5.75 -7.62 -13.27
C GLU A 129 5.34 -7.74 -11.81
N VAL A 130 4.72 -6.70 -11.27
CA VAL A 130 4.21 -6.72 -9.89
C VAL A 130 2.77 -6.21 -9.88
N TRP A 131 1.91 -6.96 -9.22
CA TRP A 131 0.48 -6.69 -9.13
C TRP A 131 0.14 -6.04 -7.80
N VAL A 132 -0.65 -4.96 -7.86
CA VAL A 132 -1.26 -4.32 -6.71
C VAL A 132 -2.77 -4.53 -6.73
N LEU A 133 -3.41 -4.53 -5.56
CA LEU A 133 -4.86 -4.59 -5.46
C LEU A 133 -5.49 -3.39 -6.13
N THR A 134 -6.52 -3.62 -6.93
CA THR A 134 -7.45 -2.58 -7.36
C THR A 134 -8.89 -3.04 -7.18
N LEU A 135 -9.73 -2.13 -6.69
CA LEU A 135 -11.18 -2.29 -6.63
C LEU A 135 -11.87 -1.25 -7.52
N ASN A 136 -11.13 -0.65 -8.46
CA ASN A 136 -11.65 0.23 -9.49
C ASN A 136 -12.40 -0.60 -10.53
N GLU A 137 -13.68 -0.32 -10.73
CA GLU A 137 -14.57 -1.10 -11.62
C GLU A 137 -14.06 -1.19 -13.05
N LYS A 138 -13.57 -0.08 -13.61
CA LYS A 138 -13.04 -0.04 -14.97
C LYS A 138 -11.80 -0.92 -15.13
N LEU A 139 -10.91 -0.90 -14.13
CA LEU A 139 -9.70 -1.73 -14.16
C LEU A 139 -10.03 -3.20 -13.93
N MET A 140 -10.97 -3.50 -13.03
CA MET A 140 -11.43 -4.88 -12.82
C MET A 140 -12.03 -5.47 -14.10
N THR A 141 -12.92 -4.75 -14.80
CA THR A 141 -13.53 -5.24 -16.05
C THR A 141 -12.58 -5.29 -17.23
N GLN A 142 -11.60 -4.38 -17.31
CA GLN A 142 -10.54 -4.46 -18.33
C GLN A 142 -9.64 -5.69 -18.14
N ASN A 143 -9.57 -6.21 -16.91
CA ASN A 143 -8.75 -7.34 -16.53
C ASN A 143 -9.51 -8.69 -16.51
N ASP A 144 -10.79 -8.74 -16.92
CA ASP A 144 -11.50 -10.03 -17.08
C ASP A 144 -10.73 -10.97 -18.02
N ASN A 145 -10.10 -10.42 -19.07
CA ASN A 145 -9.18 -11.19 -19.94
C ASN A 145 -7.89 -11.63 -19.21
N VAL A 146 -7.50 -10.95 -18.13
CA VAL A 146 -6.36 -11.35 -17.30
C VAL A 146 -6.81 -12.47 -16.37
N ALA A 147 -8.00 -12.37 -15.78
CA ALA A 147 -8.60 -13.42 -14.97
C ALA A 147 -8.72 -14.74 -15.76
N GLU A 148 -9.11 -14.71 -17.05
CA GLU A 148 -9.10 -15.91 -17.92
C GLU A 148 -7.68 -16.51 -18.11
N ARG A 149 -6.63 -15.70 -18.11
CA ARG A 149 -5.25 -16.17 -18.25
C ARG A 149 -4.72 -16.85 -16.99
N TYR A 150 -5.19 -16.40 -15.84
CA TYR A 150 -4.86 -16.94 -14.53
C TYR A 150 -5.94 -17.89 -14.00
N ALA A 151 -6.96 -18.27 -14.83
CA ALA A 151 -8.07 -19.11 -14.42
C ALA A 151 -7.63 -20.48 -13.86
N ASP A 152 -6.51 -21.01 -14.36
CA ASP A 152 -5.91 -22.24 -13.85
C ASP A 152 -5.23 -22.02 -12.46
N GLU A 153 -5.01 -20.78 -12.07
CA GLU A 153 -4.36 -20.42 -10.79
C GLU A 153 -5.34 -20.08 -9.69
N GLY A 154 -6.63 -19.80 -10.04
CA GLY A 154 -7.78 -19.71 -9.11
C GLY A 154 -7.63 -18.77 -7.91
N ASP A 155 -6.81 -17.72 -8.05
CA ASP A 155 -6.29 -16.95 -6.93
C ASP A 155 -7.03 -15.62 -6.69
N PHE A 156 -8.10 -15.37 -7.45
CA PHE A 156 -8.80 -14.09 -7.40
C PHE A 156 -10.30 -14.25 -7.19
N ILE A 157 -10.89 -13.17 -6.72
CA ILE A 157 -12.34 -13.02 -6.58
C ILE A 157 -12.86 -12.45 -7.88
N ASP A 158 -13.82 -13.14 -8.51
CA ASP A 158 -14.50 -12.60 -9.69
C ASP A 158 -15.21 -11.29 -9.33
N ALA A 159 -15.03 -10.28 -10.17
CA ALA A 159 -15.63 -8.96 -9.93
C ALA A 159 -17.17 -9.02 -9.81
N LYS A 160 -17.82 -10.00 -10.45
CA LYS A 160 -19.28 -10.22 -10.35
C LYS A 160 -19.71 -10.79 -8.98
N ASP A 161 -18.81 -11.50 -8.28
CA ASP A 161 -19.06 -12.11 -6.98
C ASP A 161 -18.81 -11.15 -5.80
N LEU A 162 -18.29 -9.95 -6.09
CA LEU A 162 -18.09 -8.90 -5.09
C LEU A 162 -19.42 -8.20 -4.77
N ASP A 163 -19.94 -8.42 -3.56
CA ASP A 163 -21.05 -7.62 -3.04
C ASP A 163 -20.57 -6.20 -2.67
N ARG A 164 -20.66 -5.29 -3.64
CA ARG A 164 -20.22 -3.90 -3.54
C ARG A 164 -21.07 -3.08 -2.55
N SER A 165 -22.22 -3.59 -2.14
CA SER A 165 -23.06 -2.95 -1.12
C SER A 165 -22.68 -3.37 0.31
N SER A 166 -21.89 -4.44 0.44
CA SER A 166 -21.49 -4.97 1.74
C SER A 166 -20.53 -4.04 2.49
N MET A 167 -20.64 -4.03 3.81
CA MET A 167 -19.69 -3.35 4.68
C MET A 167 -18.26 -3.89 4.48
N GLY A 168 -18.13 -5.20 4.22
CA GLY A 168 -16.84 -5.84 3.95
C GLY A 168 -16.14 -5.27 2.71
N PHE A 169 -16.88 -5.07 1.62
CA PHE A 169 -16.35 -4.44 0.42
C PHE A 169 -15.95 -2.98 0.67
N MET A 170 -16.79 -2.21 1.37
CA MET A 170 -16.49 -0.80 1.68
C MET A 170 -15.24 -0.67 2.55
N MET A 171 -15.05 -1.58 3.51
CA MET A 171 -13.82 -1.62 4.32
C MET A 171 -12.59 -2.02 3.48
N ALA A 172 -12.72 -2.99 2.59
CA ALA A 172 -11.63 -3.39 1.70
C ALA A 172 -11.25 -2.24 0.74
N LEU A 173 -12.23 -1.54 0.20
CA LEU A 173 -12.01 -0.37 -0.65
C LEU A 173 -11.29 0.75 0.11
N ALA A 174 -11.70 1.06 1.33
CA ALA A 174 -11.04 2.07 2.14
C ALA A 174 -9.57 1.69 2.43
N ARG A 175 -9.32 0.42 2.79
CA ARG A 175 -7.94 -0.08 2.97
C ARG A 175 -7.12 -0.02 1.69
N GLN A 176 -7.70 -0.42 0.56
CA GLN A 176 -7.01 -0.38 -0.72
C GLN A 176 -6.59 1.04 -1.09
N LEU A 177 -7.49 2.02 -0.89
CA LEU A 177 -7.17 3.42 -1.15
C LEU A 177 -6.07 3.98 -0.22
N ASP A 178 -6.06 3.56 1.05
CA ASP A 178 -5.01 3.93 2.01
C ASP A 178 -3.65 3.28 1.67
N ASN A 179 -3.66 2.04 1.16
CA ASN A 179 -2.46 1.22 0.98
C ASN A 179 -1.88 1.30 -0.44
N GLU A 180 -2.68 1.69 -1.45
CA GLU A 180 -2.27 1.64 -2.86
C GLU A 180 -1.01 2.45 -3.16
N PRO A 181 -0.81 3.68 -2.67
CA PRO A 181 0.41 4.43 -2.93
C PRO A 181 1.67 3.71 -2.41
N TYR A 182 1.58 3.09 -1.25
CA TYR A 182 2.68 2.34 -0.63
C TYR A 182 2.95 1.02 -1.36
N SER A 183 1.89 0.30 -1.71
CA SER A 183 2.01 -0.93 -2.52
C SER A 183 2.64 -0.65 -3.87
N ARG A 184 2.24 0.44 -4.52
CA ARG A 184 2.76 0.86 -5.83
C ARG A 184 4.22 1.25 -5.74
N PHE A 185 4.62 2.08 -4.77
CA PHE A 185 6.01 2.46 -4.56
C PHE A 185 6.91 1.22 -4.39
N PHE A 186 6.51 0.29 -3.52
CA PHE A 186 7.25 -0.96 -3.35
C PHE A 186 7.29 -1.78 -4.66
N ALA A 187 6.17 -1.86 -5.38
CA ALA A 187 6.07 -2.60 -6.63
C ALA A 187 6.99 -2.04 -7.73
N GLU A 188 7.11 -0.72 -7.83
CA GLU A 188 7.99 -0.02 -8.79
C GLU A 188 9.46 -0.32 -8.49
N GLU A 189 9.88 -0.25 -7.22
CA GLU A 189 11.23 -0.62 -6.82
C GLU A 189 11.53 -2.10 -7.11
N CYS A 190 10.57 -3.02 -6.87
CA CYS A 190 10.73 -4.41 -7.24
C CYS A 190 10.93 -4.62 -8.74
N CYS A 191 10.07 -4.01 -9.57
CA CYS A 191 10.15 -4.11 -11.02
C CYS A 191 11.50 -3.60 -11.55
N LYS A 192 11.95 -2.44 -11.06
CA LYS A 192 13.25 -1.83 -11.38
C LYS A 192 14.40 -2.78 -11.02
N ASN A 193 14.42 -3.27 -9.79
CA ASN A 193 15.50 -4.13 -9.33
C ASN A 193 15.54 -5.47 -10.06
N MET A 194 14.41 -6.14 -10.26
CA MET A 194 14.36 -7.42 -10.99
C MET A 194 14.82 -7.27 -12.46
N SER A 195 14.39 -6.18 -13.11
CA SER A 195 14.77 -5.94 -14.51
C SER A 195 16.26 -5.63 -14.70
N SER A 196 16.96 -5.17 -13.67
CA SER A 196 18.41 -4.94 -13.74
C SER A 196 19.23 -6.22 -13.98
N TYR A 197 18.63 -7.38 -13.74
CA TYR A 197 19.21 -8.70 -14.02
C TYR A 197 18.86 -9.27 -15.40
N GLY A 198 18.30 -8.47 -16.31
CA GLY A 198 18.08 -8.83 -17.70
C GLY A 198 16.68 -9.29 -18.05
N LEU A 199 15.75 -9.33 -17.11
CA LEU A 199 14.34 -9.52 -17.40
C LEU A 199 13.70 -8.25 -17.95
N LYS A 200 12.76 -8.38 -18.87
CA LYS A 200 11.97 -7.26 -19.36
C LYS A 200 11.08 -6.72 -18.23
N ASN A 201 11.16 -5.42 -17.97
CA ASN A 201 10.25 -4.76 -17.04
C ASN A 201 8.86 -4.56 -17.69
N LEU A 202 7.85 -5.26 -17.20
CA LEU A 202 6.46 -5.09 -17.62
C LEU A 202 5.71 -4.08 -16.72
N GLY A 203 6.36 -3.60 -15.68
CA GLY A 203 5.85 -2.58 -14.76
C GLY A 203 4.82 -3.07 -13.75
N VAL A 204 4.27 -2.12 -13.04
CA VAL A 204 3.23 -2.37 -12.05
C VAL A 204 1.88 -2.55 -12.73
N LYS A 205 1.15 -3.57 -12.32
CA LYS A 205 -0.18 -3.89 -12.80
C LYS A 205 -1.20 -3.66 -11.70
N ALA A 206 -2.33 -3.10 -12.08
CA ALA A 206 -3.52 -3.06 -11.25
C ALA A 206 -4.52 -4.02 -11.90
N GLY A 207 -4.82 -5.12 -11.24
CA GLY A 207 -5.43 -6.23 -11.96
C GLY A 207 -6.50 -6.96 -11.23
N PRO A 208 -6.63 -8.27 -11.46
CA PRO A 208 -7.68 -9.04 -10.82
C PRO A 208 -7.64 -8.89 -9.31
N VAL A 209 -8.79 -9.07 -8.68
CA VAL A 209 -8.91 -8.96 -7.23
C VAL A 209 -8.33 -10.21 -6.58
N PHE A 210 -7.02 -10.21 -6.40
CA PHE A 210 -6.34 -11.32 -5.72
C PHE A 210 -6.91 -11.50 -4.32
N THR A 211 -7.36 -12.71 -4.01
CA THR A 211 -8.02 -13.05 -2.75
C THR A 211 -7.16 -12.64 -1.55
N VAL A 212 -5.87 -12.92 -1.58
CA VAL A 212 -4.96 -12.60 -0.49
C VAL A 212 -4.84 -11.09 -0.28
N LEU A 213 -4.70 -10.30 -1.34
CA LEU A 213 -4.58 -8.84 -1.24
C LEU A 213 -5.90 -8.18 -0.81
N TYR A 214 -7.05 -8.78 -1.19
CA TYR A 214 -8.36 -8.30 -0.75
C TYR A 214 -8.58 -8.42 0.75
N TYR A 215 -8.11 -9.52 1.36
CA TYR A 215 -8.25 -9.78 2.81
C TYR A 215 -7.09 -9.27 3.65
N PHE A 216 -5.98 -8.87 3.03
CA PHE A 216 -4.86 -8.28 3.76
C PHE A 216 -5.14 -6.81 4.12
N GLU A 217 -4.62 -6.35 5.28
CA GLU A 217 -5.04 -5.06 5.87
C GLU A 217 -4.02 -3.94 5.70
N ALA A 218 -2.79 -4.25 5.29
CA ALA A 218 -1.71 -3.29 5.06
C ALA A 218 -1.26 -3.31 3.58
N PRO A 219 -0.24 -2.52 3.17
CA PRO A 219 0.32 -2.57 1.83
C PRO A 219 0.79 -3.97 1.43
N GLY A 220 0.41 -4.41 0.22
CA GLY A 220 0.75 -5.74 -0.26
C GLY A 220 0.80 -5.85 -1.78
N VAL A 221 1.60 -6.78 -2.27
CA VAL A 221 1.80 -7.03 -3.70
C VAL A 221 1.89 -8.52 -4.01
N ILE A 222 1.65 -8.86 -5.29
CA ILE A 222 2.03 -10.14 -5.89
C ILE A 222 3.14 -9.87 -6.92
N ILE A 223 4.28 -10.49 -6.74
CA ILE A 223 5.44 -10.42 -7.64
C ILE A 223 5.38 -11.60 -8.61
N GLU A 224 5.52 -11.32 -9.88
CA GLU A 224 5.73 -12.31 -10.93
C GLU A 224 7.16 -12.21 -11.43
N LEU A 225 7.98 -13.19 -11.08
CA LEU A 225 9.44 -13.20 -11.32
C LEU A 225 9.80 -13.28 -12.81
N GLY A 226 8.88 -13.74 -13.64
CA GLY A 226 9.05 -14.00 -15.07
C GLY A 226 8.18 -15.16 -15.52
N TYR A 227 8.10 -15.40 -16.82
CA TYR A 227 7.21 -16.41 -17.41
C TYR A 227 7.91 -17.76 -17.60
N LEU A 228 7.53 -18.77 -16.81
CA LEU A 228 8.07 -20.14 -16.96
C LEU A 228 7.78 -20.76 -18.36
N THR A 229 6.77 -20.25 -19.04
CA THR A 229 6.38 -20.69 -20.41
C THR A 229 7.13 -19.98 -21.53
N ASN A 230 7.91 -18.94 -21.22
CA ASN A 230 8.75 -18.24 -22.18
C ASN A 230 10.17 -18.79 -22.14
N GLU A 231 10.78 -19.03 -23.29
CA GLU A 231 12.12 -19.64 -23.37
C GLU A 231 13.21 -18.75 -22.76
N HIS A 232 13.19 -17.45 -23.01
CA HIS A 232 14.17 -16.51 -22.45
C HIS A 232 14.07 -16.46 -20.92
N ASP A 233 12.86 -16.23 -20.38
CA ASP A 233 12.64 -16.14 -18.94
C ASP A 233 12.93 -17.48 -18.25
N TYR A 234 12.50 -18.61 -18.84
CA TYR A 234 12.77 -19.94 -18.33
C TYR A 234 14.26 -20.21 -18.20
N ASN A 235 15.03 -19.91 -19.26
CA ASN A 235 16.49 -20.10 -19.27
C ASN A 235 17.17 -19.23 -18.22
N TYR A 236 16.70 -17.98 -18.05
CA TYR A 236 17.20 -17.11 -16.99
C TYR A 236 16.83 -17.65 -15.61
N LEU A 237 15.55 -17.89 -15.34
CA LEU A 237 15.05 -18.31 -14.02
C LEU A 237 15.66 -19.65 -13.57
N THR A 238 15.97 -20.56 -14.49
CA THR A 238 16.61 -21.85 -14.18
C THR A 238 18.13 -21.78 -14.18
N SER A 239 18.73 -20.64 -14.46
CA SER A 239 20.17 -20.44 -14.36
C SER A 239 20.69 -20.55 -12.92
N LYS A 240 21.98 -20.81 -12.76
CA LYS A 240 22.60 -21.08 -11.46
C LYS A 240 22.39 -19.96 -10.42
N ASN A 241 22.37 -18.71 -10.85
CA ASN A 241 22.35 -17.55 -9.95
C ASN A 241 20.97 -16.91 -9.82
N ALA A 242 20.03 -17.19 -10.73
CA ALA A 242 18.77 -16.47 -10.85
C ALA A 242 17.97 -16.38 -9.54
N LYS A 243 17.85 -17.48 -8.79
CA LYS A 243 17.13 -17.46 -7.50
C LYS A 243 17.73 -16.47 -6.51
N LYS A 244 19.08 -16.39 -6.46
CA LYS A 244 19.79 -15.46 -5.59
C LYS A 244 19.65 -14.02 -6.07
N GLU A 245 19.73 -13.80 -7.38
CA GLU A 245 19.58 -12.48 -8.00
C GLU A 245 18.16 -11.94 -7.79
N MET A 246 17.13 -12.74 -8.02
CA MET A 246 15.75 -12.37 -7.75
C MET A 246 15.51 -12.10 -6.24
N ALA A 247 16.07 -12.95 -5.38
CA ALA A 247 16.00 -12.73 -3.95
C ALA A 247 16.69 -11.43 -3.51
N THR A 248 17.83 -11.09 -4.14
CA THR A 248 18.54 -9.83 -3.88
C THR A 248 17.69 -8.64 -4.33
N ALA A 249 17.11 -8.69 -5.53
CA ALA A 249 16.26 -7.63 -6.05
C ALA A 249 15.07 -7.33 -5.12
N ILE A 250 14.40 -8.37 -4.62
CA ILE A 250 13.26 -8.24 -3.72
C ILE A 250 13.71 -7.73 -2.34
N ALA A 251 14.79 -8.27 -1.78
CA ALA A 251 15.32 -7.83 -0.50
C ALA A 251 15.75 -6.37 -0.52
N ASP A 252 16.41 -5.92 -1.60
CA ASP A 252 16.79 -4.53 -1.80
C ASP A 252 15.57 -3.60 -1.86
N ALA A 253 14.52 -4.01 -2.58
CA ALA A 253 13.27 -3.25 -2.63
C ALA A 253 12.61 -3.13 -1.26
N ILE A 254 12.56 -4.21 -0.45
CA ILE A 254 12.00 -4.18 0.91
C ILE A 254 12.81 -3.24 1.81
N ILE A 255 14.13 -3.31 1.75
CA ILE A 255 15.01 -2.45 2.54
C ILE A 255 14.83 -0.98 2.14
N THR A 256 14.82 -0.68 0.84
CA THR A 256 14.59 0.67 0.32
C THR A 256 13.22 1.19 0.74
N TYR A 257 12.18 0.37 0.63
CA TYR A 257 10.81 0.70 1.03
C TYR A 257 10.75 1.19 2.48
N PHE A 258 11.26 0.40 3.43
CA PHE A 258 11.19 0.78 4.83
C PHE A 258 12.11 1.96 5.19
N LYS A 259 13.29 2.05 4.61
CA LYS A 259 14.17 3.22 4.79
C LYS A 259 13.50 4.52 4.34
N THR A 260 12.77 4.47 3.23
CA THR A 260 12.02 5.62 2.73
C THR A 260 10.87 5.99 3.68
N LEU A 261 10.12 5.01 4.18
CA LEU A 261 9.04 5.26 5.15
C LEU A 261 9.55 5.79 6.49
N ASP A 262 10.72 5.36 6.93
CA ASP A 262 11.32 5.77 8.20
C ASP A 262 12.10 7.11 8.08
N GLY A 263 12.12 7.73 6.88
CA GLY A 263 12.77 9.01 6.62
C GLY A 263 14.30 8.93 6.52
N GLU A 264 14.86 7.72 6.37
CA GLU A 264 16.30 7.49 6.21
C GLU A 264 16.78 7.60 4.74
N ALA A 265 15.85 7.78 3.79
CA ALA A 265 16.19 7.95 2.38
C ALA A 265 16.69 9.37 2.11
N THR A 266 17.73 9.49 1.29
CA THR A 266 18.27 10.78 0.85
C THR A 266 17.20 11.63 0.15
N GLU A 267 17.30 12.95 0.28
CA GLU A 267 16.34 13.95 -0.26
C GLU A 267 15.95 13.73 -1.74
N GLU A 268 16.80 13.06 -2.55
CA GLU A 268 16.50 12.73 -3.95
C GLU A 268 15.32 11.77 -4.12
N VAL A 269 15.18 10.74 -3.28
CA VAL A 269 14.09 9.74 -3.38
C VAL A 269 12.77 10.31 -2.87
N VAL A 270 12.82 11.14 -1.82
CA VAL A 270 11.63 11.79 -1.25
C VAL A 270 11.06 12.83 -2.21
N THR A 271 11.92 13.51 -2.98
CA THR A 271 11.49 14.50 -4.00
C THR A 271 10.87 13.83 -5.24
N GLU A 272 11.35 12.67 -5.68
CA GLU A 272 10.73 11.95 -6.80
C GLU A 272 9.34 11.40 -6.44
N VAL A 273 9.19 10.75 -5.28
CA VAL A 273 7.89 10.23 -4.82
C VAL A 273 6.90 11.36 -4.56
N SER A 274 7.35 12.46 -3.94
CA SER A 274 6.50 13.63 -3.70
C SER A 274 6.22 14.44 -4.97
N ALA A 275 7.16 14.48 -5.94
CA ALA A 275 6.98 15.17 -7.21
C ALA A 275 6.05 14.39 -8.17
N GLU A 276 6.08 13.05 -8.15
CA GLU A 276 5.21 12.25 -9.00
C GLU A 276 3.76 12.22 -8.47
N VAL A 277 3.59 12.19 -7.15
CA VAL A 277 2.29 12.38 -6.49
C VAL A 277 1.77 13.82 -6.68
N GLN A 278 2.66 14.83 -6.68
CA GLN A 278 2.30 16.24 -6.93
C GLN A 278 2.26 16.58 -8.42
N GLY A 279 3.03 15.92 -9.27
CA GLY A 279 3.10 16.18 -10.71
C GLY A 279 1.86 15.71 -11.47
N LYS A 280 1.26 14.60 -11.09
CA LYS A 280 -0.04 14.15 -11.65
C LYS A 280 -1.21 15.03 -11.19
N ALA A 281 -1.11 15.64 -10.01
CA ALA A 281 -2.09 16.62 -9.56
C ALA A 281 -1.97 17.99 -10.25
N LYS A 282 -0.81 18.34 -10.85
CA LYS A 282 -0.58 19.63 -11.52
C LYS A 282 -0.82 19.65 -13.04
N ALA A 283 -0.83 18.49 -13.69
CA ALA A 283 -0.94 18.44 -15.16
C ALA A 283 -2.38 18.53 -15.70
N GLU A 284 -3.41 18.40 -14.85
CA GLU A 284 -4.83 18.49 -15.27
C GLU A 284 -5.56 19.77 -14.80
N VAL A 285 -4.88 20.72 -14.18
CA VAL A 285 -5.47 21.99 -13.71
C VAL A 285 -5.07 23.18 -14.59
N GLN A 286 -5.08 23.03 -15.91
CA GLN A 286 -5.08 24.16 -16.84
C GLN A 286 -6.32 24.11 -17.74
N GLY A 287 -7.43 24.49 -17.17
CA GLY A 287 -8.69 24.72 -17.87
C GLY A 287 -9.64 25.49 -16.98
N GLU A 288 -9.78 26.80 -17.27
CA GLU A 288 -10.77 27.74 -16.75
C GLU A 288 -10.58 28.23 -15.30
N ALA A 289 -9.84 29.35 -15.18
CA ALA A 289 -9.84 30.23 -14.03
C ALA A 289 -11.20 30.92 -13.87
N ALA A 290 -12.13 30.29 -13.16
CA ALA A 290 -13.23 30.97 -12.53
C ALA A 290 -12.74 31.55 -11.20
N ASN A 291 -13.07 32.80 -10.93
CA ASN A 291 -12.72 33.62 -9.77
C ASN A 291 -12.98 32.87 -8.43
N GLU A 292 -12.02 32.11 -7.95
CA GLU A 292 -12.19 31.38 -6.69
C GLU A 292 -12.05 32.31 -5.51
N LEU A 293 -13.05 32.29 -4.62
CA LEU A 293 -13.03 33.03 -3.36
C LEU A 293 -11.83 32.56 -2.52
N SER A 294 -11.04 33.51 -2.03
CA SER A 294 -9.92 33.23 -1.12
C SER A 294 -10.38 32.78 0.26
N GLU A 295 -11.60 33.11 0.66
CA GLU A 295 -12.27 32.65 1.86
C GLU A 295 -13.80 32.66 1.69
N GLY A 296 -14.51 31.82 2.45
CA GLY A 296 -15.96 31.74 2.37
C GLY A 296 -16.52 30.47 2.98
N TYR A 297 -17.63 30.00 2.42
CA TYR A 297 -18.32 28.79 2.84
C TYR A 297 -18.33 27.76 1.73
N THR A 298 -18.32 26.49 2.10
CA THR A 298 -18.41 25.36 1.18
C THR A 298 -19.16 24.21 1.83
N ILE A 299 -19.60 23.23 1.06
CA ILE A 299 -20.35 22.08 1.56
C ILE A 299 -19.39 20.90 1.60
N GLN A 300 -18.99 20.45 2.78
CA GLN A 300 -18.17 19.24 2.94
C GLN A 300 -19.03 18.01 2.68
N LEU A 301 -18.61 17.18 1.73
CA LEU A 301 -19.27 15.94 1.34
C LEU A 301 -18.75 14.76 2.15
N ILE A 302 -17.44 14.57 2.09
CA ILE A 302 -16.72 13.50 2.80
C ILE A 302 -15.41 14.01 3.39
N SER A 303 -14.77 13.19 4.21
CA SER A 303 -13.42 13.43 4.70
C SER A 303 -12.62 12.13 4.67
N SER A 304 -11.32 12.26 4.41
CA SER A 304 -10.39 11.14 4.29
C SER A 304 -9.13 11.37 5.12
N SER A 305 -8.46 10.30 5.48
CA SER A 305 -7.13 10.35 6.09
C SER A 305 -6.00 10.56 5.07
N TYR A 306 -6.27 10.40 3.79
CA TYR A 306 -5.38 10.54 2.64
C TYR A 306 -6.04 11.41 1.55
N SER A 307 -5.21 11.89 0.60
CA SER A 307 -5.71 12.63 -0.57
C SER A 307 -6.37 11.68 -1.58
N VAL A 308 -7.51 12.08 -2.11
CA VAL A 308 -8.32 11.33 -3.09
C VAL A 308 -8.48 12.18 -4.34
N ASP A 309 -8.34 11.58 -5.52
CA ASP A 309 -8.59 12.28 -6.78
C ASP A 309 -10.02 12.85 -6.82
N VAL A 310 -10.14 14.13 -7.10
CA VAL A 310 -11.42 14.83 -7.21
C VAL A 310 -12.34 14.26 -8.30
N ASN A 311 -11.76 13.49 -9.22
CA ASN A 311 -12.45 12.72 -10.25
C ASN A 311 -12.83 11.30 -9.80
N ASP A 312 -12.61 10.93 -8.55
CA ASP A 312 -12.96 9.62 -8.05
C ASP A 312 -14.48 9.39 -8.06
N TYR A 313 -14.87 8.14 -8.30
CA TYR A 313 -16.30 7.75 -8.41
C TYR A 313 -17.09 7.96 -7.11
N GLN A 314 -16.44 7.98 -5.94
CA GLN A 314 -17.07 8.21 -4.65
C GLN A 314 -17.79 9.56 -4.60
N PHE A 315 -17.36 10.53 -5.41
CA PHE A 315 -18.03 11.83 -5.51
C PHE A 315 -19.30 11.80 -6.35
N LYS A 316 -19.64 10.66 -6.98
CA LYS A 316 -20.91 10.44 -7.70
C LYS A 316 -21.19 11.58 -8.71
N ALA A 317 -22.35 12.24 -8.60
CA ALA A 317 -22.71 13.37 -9.47
C ALA A 317 -21.84 14.62 -9.27
N TYR A 318 -21.02 14.64 -8.22
CA TYR A 318 -20.09 15.73 -7.90
C TYR A 318 -18.64 15.46 -8.31
N LYS A 319 -18.40 14.35 -9.01
CA LYS A 319 -17.10 13.98 -9.58
C LYS A 319 -16.55 15.12 -10.44
N GLY A 320 -15.27 15.50 -10.21
CA GLY A 320 -14.63 16.64 -10.88
C GLY A 320 -15.16 18.02 -10.49
N LYS A 321 -16.12 18.09 -9.55
CA LYS A 321 -16.72 19.36 -9.07
C LYS A 321 -16.40 19.63 -7.61
N VAL A 322 -15.67 18.74 -6.96
CA VAL A 322 -15.23 18.89 -5.58
C VAL A 322 -13.83 19.47 -5.54
N LYS A 323 -13.51 20.15 -4.46
CA LYS A 323 -12.16 20.59 -4.12
C LYS A 323 -11.70 19.93 -2.83
N GLU A 324 -10.43 19.61 -2.76
CA GLU A 324 -9.80 19.15 -1.55
C GLU A 324 -9.38 20.35 -0.68
N LEU A 325 -9.76 20.32 0.57
CA LEU A 325 -9.33 21.27 1.59
C LEU A 325 -8.70 20.54 2.76
N ILE A 326 -7.82 21.20 3.49
CA ILE A 326 -7.13 20.63 4.64
C ILE A 326 -7.85 21.02 5.93
N GLY A 327 -8.20 20.04 6.71
CA GLY A 327 -8.73 20.20 8.08
C GLY A 327 -7.74 19.67 9.11
N THR A 328 -8.22 19.45 10.33
CA THR A 328 -7.43 18.92 11.45
C THR A 328 -7.82 17.49 11.80
N GLY A 329 -6.90 16.76 12.47
CA GLY A 329 -7.13 15.42 12.99
C GLY A 329 -6.88 14.30 11.96
N LYS A 330 -7.29 13.08 12.31
CA LYS A 330 -7.05 11.85 11.50
C LYS A 330 -7.57 11.96 10.07
N TYR A 331 -8.77 12.54 9.87
CA TYR A 331 -9.39 12.71 8.55
C TYR A 331 -9.17 14.13 8.05
N LYS A 332 -7.92 14.51 7.82
CA LYS A 332 -7.54 15.90 7.49
C LYS A 332 -7.95 16.36 6.09
N TYR A 333 -8.08 15.46 5.12
CA TYR A 333 -8.52 15.80 3.77
C TYR A 333 -10.03 15.92 3.72
N LYS A 334 -10.54 17.10 3.34
CA LYS A 334 -11.95 17.44 3.30
C LYS A 334 -12.36 17.73 1.86
N TYR A 335 -13.29 16.94 1.34
CA TYR A 335 -13.78 17.09 -0.03
C TYR A 335 -15.05 17.90 -0.02
N CYS A 336 -14.97 19.06 -0.65
CA CYS A 336 -15.97 20.11 -0.53
C CYS A 336 -16.53 20.53 -1.89
N TYR A 337 -17.81 20.78 -1.97
CA TYR A 337 -18.51 21.25 -3.16
C TYR A 337 -18.94 22.71 -3.01
N GLY A 338 -18.73 23.46 -4.11
CA GLY A 338 -19.12 24.86 -4.22
C GLY A 338 -18.26 25.82 -3.39
N SER A 339 -18.36 27.10 -3.73
CA SER A 339 -17.73 28.20 -3.01
C SER A 339 -18.77 29.31 -2.88
N TYR A 340 -19.09 29.69 -1.65
CA TYR A 340 -20.16 30.61 -1.34
C TYR A 340 -19.66 31.74 -0.44
N THR A 341 -20.12 32.96 -0.71
CA THR A 341 -19.78 34.13 0.12
C THR A 341 -20.49 34.09 1.48
N THR A 342 -21.66 33.48 1.54
CA THR A 342 -22.44 33.38 2.79
C THR A 342 -22.89 31.95 3.07
N SER A 343 -23.06 31.62 4.34
CA SER A 343 -23.65 30.33 4.76
C SER A 343 -25.09 30.15 4.26
N ALA A 344 -25.82 31.26 4.06
CA ALA A 344 -27.18 31.22 3.55
C ALA A 344 -27.24 30.75 2.09
N ASP A 345 -26.25 31.13 1.27
CA ASP A 345 -26.16 30.67 -0.12
C ASP A 345 -25.80 29.20 -0.19
N ALA A 346 -24.82 28.74 0.63
CA ALA A 346 -24.48 27.34 0.73
C ALA A 346 -25.67 26.44 1.17
N LYS A 347 -26.58 26.96 2.00
CA LYS A 347 -27.79 26.24 2.43
C LYS A 347 -28.76 25.94 1.27
N LYS A 348 -28.77 26.76 0.21
CA LYS A 348 -29.62 26.52 -0.96
C LYS A 348 -29.28 25.23 -1.64
N ASP A 349 -27.97 24.94 -1.79
CA ASP A 349 -27.48 23.74 -2.47
C ASP A 349 -27.35 22.53 -1.52
N LEU A 350 -27.24 22.77 -0.21
CA LEU A 350 -27.08 21.70 0.78
C LEU A 350 -28.21 20.66 0.74
N ALA A 351 -29.45 21.09 0.49
CA ALA A 351 -30.58 20.18 0.42
C ALA A 351 -30.48 19.21 -0.75
N GLU A 352 -29.97 19.66 -1.90
CA GLU A 352 -29.73 18.83 -3.08
C GLU A 352 -28.55 17.90 -2.86
N VAL A 353 -27.44 18.42 -2.31
CA VAL A 353 -26.26 17.64 -1.95
C VAL A 353 -26.63 16.49 -1.00
N ARG A 354 -27.48 16.73 -0.02
CA ARG A 354 -27.91 15.72 0.96
C ARG A 354 -28.76 14.60 0.40
N LYS A 355 -29.29 14.71 -0.81
CA LYS A 355 -29.94 13.59 -1.49
C LYS A 355 -28.93 12.48 -1.81
N ILE A 356 -27.64 12.83 -1.97
CA ILE A 356 -26.55 11.91 -2.32
C ILE A 356 -25.61 11.68 -1.13
N PHE A 357 -25.24 12.76 -0.43
CA PHE A 357 -24.34 12.75 0.73
C PHE A 357 -25.12 13.19 1.98
N LYS A 358 -25.79 12.24 2.63
CA LYS A 358 -26.73 12.49 3.73
C LYS A 358 -26.13 13.31 4.88
N ASP A 359 -24.84 13.10 5.15
CA ASP A 359 -24.10 13.71 6.25
C ASP A 359 -23.36 15.00 5.83
N ALA A 360 -23.60 15.52 4.61
CA ALA A 360 -22.97 16.75 4.15
C ALA A 360 -23.37 17.94 5.02
N TYR A 361 -22.43 18.83 5.27
CA TYR A 361 -22.63 20.03 6.08
C TYR A 361 -21.76 21.19 5.60
N ILE A 362 -22.17 22.42 6.00
CA ILE A 362 -21.46 23.62 5.60
C ILE A 362 -20.28 23.85 6.52
N VAL A 363 -19.12 24.17 5.92
CA VAL A 363 -17.90 24.57 6.61
C VAL A 363 -17.39 25.90 6.08
N ARG A 364 -16.64 26.63 6.89
CA ARG A 364 -15.92 27.81 6.47
C ARG A 364 -14.52 27.43 6.01
N PHE A 365 -14.02 28.10 4.98
CA PHE A 365 -12.64 27.87 4.48
C PHE A 365 -11.91 29.20 4.28
N LYS A 366 -10.58 29.12 4.32
CA LYS A 366 -9.66 30.21 3.94
C LYS A 366 -8.47 29.60 3.21
N GLY A 367 -8.28 30.03 1.96
CA GLY A 367 -7.33 29.34 1.05
C GLY A 367 -7.72 27.88 0.87
N LEU A 368 -6.80 26.97 1.14
CA LEU A 368 -7.01 25.53 1.09
C LEU A 368 -7.33 24.90 2.44
N GLU A 369 -7.65 25.66 3.46
CA GLU A 369 -7.88 25.16 4.82
C GLU A 369 -9.31 25.34 5.29
N ILE A 370 -9.82 24.35 6.04
CA ILE A 370 -11.06 24.48 6.81
C ILE A 370 -10.75 25.29 8.07
N VAL A 371 -11.51 26.36 8.28
CA VAL A 371 -11.40 27.20 9.48
C VAL A 371 -12.64 27.06 10.35
N LYS A 372 -12.46 27.23 11.67
CA LYS A 372 -13.55 27.14 12.67
C LYS A 372 -14.44 28.37 12.64
#